data_296e475e7e3e1e24cf8169f6f195bf2b
#
_entry.id   296e475e7e3e1e24cf8169f6f195bf2b
#
_cell.length_a   1.000
_cell.length_b   1.000
_cell.length_c   1.000
_cell.angle_alpha   90.00
_cell.angle_beta   90.00
_cell.angle_gamma   90.00
#
_symmetry.space_group_name_H-M   'P 1'
#
loop_
_entity.id
_entity.type
_entity.pdbx_description
1 polymer ?
#
loop_
_entity_poly.entity_id
_entity_poly.type
_entity_poly.pdbx_seq_one_letter_code
_entity_poly.pdbx_strand_id
1 'polypeptide(L)'
;HVRLYFILCIFFFAILIVIGIVGLIRTKGIRNMRLSTRIMYVMLMCVLAVFIYLFVMSIRYVRTNYEDRQKNDLLIRSEYIQSYLRSLYYWDVTLTPAHANGLEIDLHDLGYDLSQDVHVYSLSGELIASSSPELFKSGVLSRRMAPNAIFSQMNTAVYSEYLADRPYLVSYVPFYNGAFVPIGYIATPYFLSK
;
A
#
# COMPACT_ATOMS: atom_id res chain seq x y z
N HIS A 1 -19.77 -2.48 -0.87
CA HIS A 1 -20.68 -2.66 0.28
C HIS A 1 -20.20 -1.86 1.51
N VAL A 2 -18.90 -1.77 1.81
CA VAL A 2 -18.37 -1.03 2.98
C VAL A 2 -18.69 0.46 2.90
N ARG A 3 -18.61 1.09 1.71
CA ARG A 3 -18.94 2.51 1.52
C ARG A 3 -20.40 2.83 1.82
N LEU A 4 -21.33 1.93 1.47
CA LEU A 4 -22.75 2.12 1.73
C LEU A 4 -23.07 2.07 3.24
N TYR A 5 -22.49 1.12 3.95
CA TYR A 5 -22.60 1.03 5.42
C TYR A 5 -22.04 2.28 6.11
N PHE A 6 -20.95 2.81 5.59
CA PHE A 6 -20.31 4.01 6.11
C PHE A 6 -21.21 5.25 5.98
N ILE A 7 -21.82 5.43 4.81
CA ILE A 7 -22.75 6.53 4.55
C ILE A 7 -23.99 6.41 5.44
N LEU A 8 -24.50 5.19 5.61
CA LEU A 8 -25.68 4.91 6.44
C LEU A 8 -25.42 5.19 7.93
N CYS A 9 -24.24 4.83 8.44
CA CYS A 9 -23.82 5.15 9.79
C CYS A 9 -23.65 6.67 10.01
N ILE A 10 -23.02 7.38 9.08
CA ILE A 10 -22.88 8.85 9.17
C ILE A 10 -24.27 9.51 9.18
N PHE A 11 -25.17 9.07 8.32
CA PHE A 11 -26.52 9.61 8.25
C PHE A 11 -27.30 9.37 9.53
N PHE A 12 -27.22 8.17 10.11
CA PHE A 12 -27.83 7.84 11.39
C PHE A 12 -27.29 8.70 12.54
N PHE A 13 -25.97 8.91 12.61
CA PHE A 13 -25.35 9.80 13.59
C PHE A 13 -25.74 11.26 13.41
N ALA A 14 -25.82 11.72 12.18
CA ALA A 14 -26.29 13.08 11.88
C ALA A 14 -27.73 13.30 12.39
N ILE A 15 -28.60 12.32 12.19
CA ILE A 15 -29.99 12.36 12.70
C ILE A 15 -30.02 12.41 14.22
N LEU A 16 -29.22 11.60 14.92
CA LEU A 16 -29.15 11.59 16.37
C LEU A 16 -28.63 12.95 16.94
N ILE A 17 -27.62 13.53 16.28
CA ILE A 17 -27.12 14.87 16.65
C ILE A 17 -28.20 15.94 16.46
N VAL A 18 -28.92 15.90 15.34
CA VAL A 18 -30.03 16.84 15.07
C VAL A 18 -31.13 16.69 16.10
N ILE A 19 -31.54 15.47 16.45
CA ILE A 19 -32.54 15.21 17.49
C ILE A 19 -32.07 15.74 18.84
N GLY A 20 -30.79 15.56 19.19
CA GLY A 20 -30.18 16.08 20.40
C GLY A 20 -30.19 17.62 20.45
N ILE A 21 -29.79 18.28 19.36
CA ILE A 21 -29.79 19.74 19.23
C ILE A 21 -31.22 20.32 19.28
N VAL A 22 -32.16 19.71 18.54
CA VAL A 22 -33.56 20.14 18.55
C VAL A 22 -34.18 19.97 19.94
N GLY A 23 -33.85 18.86 20.65
CA GLY A 23 -34.23 18.66 22.04
C GLY A 23 -33.70 19.76 22.97
N LEU A 24 -32.45 20.16 22.80
CA LEU A 24 -31.81 21.26 23.55
C LEU A 24 -32.45 22.64 23.26
N ILE A 25 -32.76 22.93 22.00
CA ILE A 25 -33.36 24.22 21.58
C ILE A 25 -34.84 24.32 22.06
N ARG A 26 -35.60 23.23 21.93
CA ARG A 26 -37.02 23.20 22.24
C ARG A 26 -37.33 23.28 23.75
N THR A 27 -36.37 22.91 24.59
CA THR A 27 -36.52 22.93 26.06
C THR A 27 -35.84 24.17 26.68
N LYS A 28 -36.14 25.37 26.26
CA LYS A 28 -35.74 26.68 26.88
C LYS A 28 -34.58 26.59 27.91
N GLY A 29 -33.45 26.04 27.47
CA GLY A 29 -32.22 25.93 28.25
C GLY A 29 -32.23 24.87 29.35
N ILE A 30 -31.08 24.20 29.50
CA ILE A 30 -30.80 23.12 30.46
C ILE A 30 -31.13 23.48 31.91
N ARG A 31 -31.28 24.78 32.20
CA ARG A 31 -31.48 25.31 33.55
C ARG A 31 -32.87 25.03 34.17
N ASN A 32 -33.90 24.81 33.36
CA ASN A 32 -35.27 24.60 33.83
C ASN A 32 -35.78 23.16 33.66
N MET A 33 -34.91 22.20 33.30
CA MET A 33 -35.28 20.79 33.15
C MET A 33 -35.30 20.09 34.51
N ARG A 34 -36.24 19.10 34.66
CA ARG A 34 -36.24 18.17 35.78
C ARG A 34 -34.90 17.40 35.82
N LEU A 35 -34.44 17.10 37.03
CA LEU A 35 -33.16 16.41 37.26
C LEU A 35 -33.00 15.13 36.42
N SER A 36 -34.08 14.35 36.33
CA SER A 36 -34.16 13.11 35.57
C SER A 36 -33.83 13.31 34.07
N THR A 37 -34.32 14.40 33.46
CA THR A 37 -34.09 14.71 32.04
C THR A 37 -32.62 15.11 31.79
N ARG A 38 -32.00 15.80 32.73
CA ARG A 38 -30.56 16.15 32.63
C ARG A 38 -29.67 14.92 32.66
N ILE A 39 -29.96 13.96 33.57
CA ILE A 39 -29.24 12.71 33.69
C ILE A 39 -29.35 11.91 32.37
N MET A 40 -30.54 11.83 31.81
CA MET A 40 -30.79 11.15 30.54
C MET A 40 -29.96 11.74 29.38
N TYR A 41 -29.88 13.08 29.25
CA TYR A 41 -29.07 13.73 28.25
C TYR A 41 -27.57 13.48 28.42
N VAL A 42 -27.07 13.54 29.66
CA VAL A 42 -25.66 13.26 29.96
C VAL A 42 -25.32 11.82 29.59
N MET A 43 -26.17 10.83 29.95
CA MET A 43 -25.98 9.44 29.59
C MET A 43 -25.99 9.24 28.05
N LEU A 44 -26.91 9.89 27.34
CA LEU A 44 -26.99 9.85 25.89
C LEU A 44 -25.70 10.40 25.24
N MET A 45 -25.21 11.53 25.75
CA MET A 45 -23.97 12.14 25.24
C MET A 45 -22.75 11.27 25.51
N CYS A 46 -22.66 10.63 26.69
CA CYS A 46 -21.60 9.69 27.00
C CYS A 46 -21.60 8.48 26.06
N VAL A 47 -22.77 7.88 25.81
CA VAL A 47 -22.92 6.77 24.87
C VAL A 47 -22.50 7.19 23.45
N LEU A 48 -22.95 8.35 22.99
CA LEU A 48 -22.55 8.93 21.69
C LEU A 48 -21.04 9.10 21.58
N ALA A 49 -20.40 9.66 22.61
CA ALA A 49 -18.95 9.85 22.63
C ALA A 49 -18.19 8.53 22.50
N VAL A 50 -18.62 7.48 23.20
CA VAL A 50 -18.04 6.13 23.10
C VAL A 50 -18.21 5.56 21.67
N PHE A 51 -19.39 5.69 21.08
CA PHE A 51 -19.61 5.24 19.70
C PHE A 51 -18.73 5.96 18.69
N ILE A 52 -18.58 7.29 18.80
CA ILE A 52 -17.69 8.07 17.93
C ILE A 52 -16.25 7.59 18.10
N TYR A 53 -15.78 7.38 19.33
CA TYR A 53 -14.44 6.87 19.61
C TYR A 53 -14.20 5.51 18.96
N LEU A 54 -15.11 4.54 19.17
CA LEU A 54 -15.01 3.20 18.59
C LEU A 54 -15.03 3.25 17.05
N PHE A 55 -15.83 4.13 16.46
CA PHE A 55 -15.92 4.31 15.03
C PHE A 55 -14.61 4.83 14.42
N VAL A 56 -14.01 5.87 15.03
CA VAL A 56 -12.71 6.41 14.60
C VAL A 56 -11.61 5.36 14.73
N MET A 57 -11.58 4.62 15.85
CA MET A 57 -10.62 3.53 16.06
C MET A 57 -10.78 2.40 15.03
N SER A 58 -12.02 2.02 14.73
CA SER A 58 -12.32 1.00 13.71
C SER A 58 -11.82 1.39 12.33
N ILE A 59 -12.02 2.64 11.92
CA ILE A 59 -11.51 3.13 10.62
C ILE A 59 -9.99 3.08 10.58
N ARG A 60 -9.32 3.58 11.63
CA ARG A 60 -7.85 3.56 11.71
C ARG A 60 -7.33 2.12 11.64
N TYR A 61 -7.92 1.21 12.41
CA TYR A 61 -7.53 -0.20 12.43
C TYR A 61 -7.67 -0.88 11.06
N VAL A 62 -8.82 -0.68 10.38
CA VAL A 62 -9.05 -1.23 9.04
C VAL A 62 -8.04 -0.68 8.04
N ARG A 63 -7.78 0.64 8.08
CA ARG A 63 -6.83 1.28 7.16
C ARG A 63 -5.41 0.77 7.36
N THR A 64 -4.92 0.71 8.60
CA THR A 64 -3.57 0.23 8.91
C THR A 64 -3.41 -1.24 8.51
N ASN A 65 -4.36 -2.10 8.86
CA ASN A 65 -4.31 -3.51 8.48
C ASN A 65 -4.36 -3.72 6.96
N TYR A 66 -5.08 -2.87 6.22
CA TYR A 66 -5.13 -2.97 4.77
C TYR A 66 -3.79 -2.60 4.12
N GLU A 67 -3.16 -1.51 4.57
CA GLU A 67 -1.85 -1.08 4.11
C GLU A 67 -0.76 -2.13 4.43
N ASP A 68 -0.78 -2.72 5.63
CA ASP A 68 0.18 -3.75 6.04
C ASP A 68 -0.01 -5.06 5.26
N ARG A 69 -1.25 -5.46 4.98
CA ARG A 69 -1.54 -6.63 4.15
C ARG A 69 -1.04 -6.45 2.72
N GLN A 70 -1.27 -5.29 2.12
CA GLN A 70 -0.78 -5.01 0.77
C GLN A 70 0.76 -5.08 0.69
N LYS A 71 1.45 -4.51 1.68
CA LYS A 71 2.91 -4.60 1.76
C LYS A 71 3.39 -6.04 1.90
N ASN A 72 2.77 -6.82 2.77
CA ASN A 72 3.12 -8.23 2.97
C ASN A 72 2.86 -9.08 1.71
N ASP A 73 1.72 -8.88 1.05
CA ASP A 73 1.41 -9.59 -0.20
C ASP A 73 2.43 -9.26 -1.29
N LEU A 74 2.85 -8.00 -1.37
CA LEU A 74 3.87 -7.57 -2.32
C LEU A 74 5.24 -8.19 -2.00
N LEU A 75 5.62 -8.26 -0.73
CA LEU A 75 6.86 -8.92 -0.30
C LEU A 75 6.88 -10.40 -0.66
N ILE A 76 5.82 -11.14 -0.34
CA ILE A 76 5.71 -12.58 -0.63
C ILE A 76 5.82 -12.83 -2.15
N ARG A 77 5.16 -12.01 -2.96
CA ARG A 77 5.27 -12.12 -4.42
C ARG A 77 6.68 -11.83 -4.92
N SER A 78 7.32 -10.80 -4.36
CA SER A 78 8.69 -10.43 -4.73
C SER A 78 9.70 -11.50 -4.34
N GLU A 79 9.54 -12.18 -3.22
CA GLU A 79 10.36 -13.31 -2.80
C GLU A 79 10.17 -14.52 -3.72
N TYR A 80 8.94 -14.78 -4.16
CA TYR A 80 8.67 -15.81 -5.16
C TYR A 80 9.39 -15.51 -6.48
N ILE A 81 9.28 -14.27 -6.99
CA ILE A 81 9.96 -13.82 -8.20
C ILE A 81 11.48 -13.98 -8.05
N GLN A 82 12.03 -13.57 -6.91
CA GLN A 82 13.45 -13.72 -6.60
C GLN A 82 13.89 -15.18 -6.67
N SER A 83 13.13 -16.10 -6.05
CA SER A 83 13.47 -17.51 -6.03
C SER A 83 13.42 -18.15 -7.43
N TYR A 84 12.45 -17.75 -8.24
CA TYR A 84 12.30 -18.18 -9.62
C TYR A 84 13.46 -17.70 -10.49
N LEU A 85 13.75 -16.39 -10.48
CA LEU A 85 14.85 -15.83 -11.26
C LEU A 85 16.20 -16.36 -10.81
N ARG A 86 16.41 -16.62 -9.50
CA ARG A 86 17.63 -17.26 -8.99
C ARG A 86 17.83 -18.66 -9.57
N SER A 87 16.76 -19.41 -9.83
CA SER A 87 16.87 -20.73 -10.44
C SER A 87 17.29 -20.67 -11.91
N LEU A 88 16.85 -19.64 -12.64
CA LEU A 88 17.21 -19.42 -14.05
C LEU A 88 18.64 -18.92 -14.21
N TYR A 89 19.02 -17.94 -13.36
CA TYR A 89 20.34 -17.25 -13.40
C TYR A 89 21.31 -17.78 -12.34
N TYR A 90 21.28 -19.08 -12.13
CA TYR A 90 22.04 -19.74 -11.06
C TYR A 90 23.56 -19.52 -11.17
N TRP A 91 24.11 -19.58 -12.40
CA TRP A 91 25.55 -19.54 -12.67
C TRP A 91 26.07 -18.12 -12.99
N ASP A 92 25.22 -17.15 -13.10
CA ASP A 92 25.64 -15.79 -13.45
C ASP A 92 26.34 -15.11 -12.28
N VAL A 93 27.48 -14.51 -12.59
CA VAL A 93 28.28 -13.78 -11.58
C VAL A 93 27.88 -12.31 -11.55
N THR A 94 27.53 -11.75 -12.70
CA THR A 94 27.14 -10.34 -12.84
C THR A 94 26.08 -10.19 -13.93
N LEU A 95 25.10 -9.34 -13.69
CA LEU A 95 24.14 -8.95 -14.71
C LEU A 95 24.75 -7.82 -15.56
N THR A 96 24.95 -8.11 -16.84
CA THR A 96 25.43 -7.14 -17.81
C THR A 96 24.32 -6.79 -18.83
N PRO A 97 24.42 -5.68 -19.55
CA PRO A 97 23.46 -5.36 -20.61
C PRO A 97 23.32 -6.43 -21.70
N ALA A 98 24.32 -7.32 -21.83
CA ALA A 98 24.25 -8.46 -22.75
C ALA A 98 23.15 -9.48 -22.36
N HIS A 99 22.82 -9.58 -21.08
CA HIS A 99 21.74 -10.44 -20.58
C HIS A 99 20.34 -9.81 -20.73
N ALA A 100 20.25 -8.53 -21.11
CA ALA A 100 19.01 -7.78 -21.12
C ALA A 100 17.93 -8.43 -22.00
N ASN A 101 18.26 -8.87 -23.19
CA ASN A 101 17.27 -9.43 -24.13
C ASN A 101 16.67 -10.76 -23.61
N GLY A 102 17.51 -11.66 -23.07
CA GLY A 102 17.04 -12.92 -22.48
C GLY A 102 16.19 -12.67 -21.23
N LEU A 103 16.67 -11.79 -20.38
CA LEU A 103 15.99 -11.43 -19.14
C LEU A 103 14.66 -10.70 -19.41
N GLU A 104 14.55 -9.86 -20.45
CA GLU A 104 13.27 -9.22 -20.84
C GLU A 104 12.21 -10.25 -21.24
N ILE A 105 12.58 -11.32 -21.94
CA ILE A 105 11.66 -12.39 -22.32
C ILE A 105 11.18 -13.12 -21.07
N ASP A 106 12.11 -13.55 -20.20
CA ASP A 106 11.75 -14.26 -18.95
C ASP A 106 10.89 -13.39 -18.02
N LEU A 107 11.19 -12.09 -17.93
CA LEU A 107 10.41 -11.15 -17.14
C LEU A 107 9.03 -10.89 -17.74
N HIS A 108 8.92 -10.84 -19.06
CA HIS A 108 7.63 -10.66 -19.75
C HIS A 108 6.70 -11.84 -19.46
N ASP A 109 7.18 -13.08 -19.59
CA ASP A 109 6.41 -14.27 -19.33
C ASP A 109 6.00 -14.36 -17.85
N LEU A 110 6.94 -14.10 -16.94
CA LEU A 110 6.70 -14.06 -15.50
C LEU A 110 5.70 -12.95 -15.11
N GLY A 111 5.83 -11.77 -15.72
CA GLY A 111 4.93 -10.64 -15.48
C GLY A 111 3.51 -10.92 -15.97
N TYR A 112 3.37 -11.63 -17.08
CA TYR A 112 2.09 -12.07 -17.60
C TYR A 112 1.42 -13.08 -16.66
N ASP A 113 2.15 -14.12 -16.23
CA ASP A 113 1.65 -15.16 -15.34
C ASP A 113 1.20 -14.64 -13.99
N LEU A 114 1.96 -13.70 -13.43
CA LEU A 114 1.66 -13.09 -12.12
C LEU A 114 0.74 -11.87 -12.20
N SER A 115 0.42 -11.41 -13.42
CA SER A 115 -0.30 -10.16 -13.67
C SER A 115 0.34 -8.98 -12.90
N GLN A 116 1.67 -8.92 -12.91
CA GLN A 116 2.45 -7.93 -12.18
C GLN A 116 3.71 -7.53 -12.94
N ASP A 117 3.98 -6.22 -13.01
CA ASP A 117 5.22 -5.75 -13.61
C ASP A 117 6.44 -6.12 -12.75
N VAL A 118 7.52 -6.52 -13.42
CA VAL A 118 8.79 -6.88 -12.79
C VAL A 118 9.92 -6.16 -13.51
N HIS A 119 10.80 -5.52 -12.77
CA HIS A 119 11.94 -4.82 -13.28
C HIS A 119 13.21 -5.30 -12.60
N VAL A 120 14.29 -5.39 -13.33
CA VAL A 120 15.59 -5.80 -12.80
C VAL A 120 16.60 -4.68 -12.99
N TYR A 121 17.25 -4.33 -11.90
CA TYR A 121 18.30 -3.31 -11.84
C TYR A 121 19.65 -3.93 -11.51
N SER A 122 20.70 -3.30 -12.00
CA SER A 122 22.09 -3.62 -11.62
C SER A 122 22.35 -3.27 -10.16
N LEU A 123 23.51 -3.68 -9.65
CA LEU A 123 23.99 -3.27 -8.32
C LEU A 123 24.22 -1.75 -8.22
N SER A 124 24.48 -1.07 -9.35
CA SER A 124 24.54 0.40 -9.42
C SER A 124 23.19 1.10 -9.46
N GLY A 125 22.09 0.33 -9.47
CA GLY A 125 20.73 0.86 -9.55
C GLY A 125 20.29 1.29 -10.95
N GLU A 126 20.96 0.83 -12.01
CA GLU A 126 20.57 1.08 -13.40
C GLU A 126 19.68 -0.05 -13.92
N LEU A 127 18.62 0.30 -14.64
CA LEU A 127 17.69 -0.67 -15.23
C LEU A 127 18.42 -1.54 -16.26
N ILE A 128 18.33 -2.86 -16.07
CA ILE A 128 18.85 -3.86 -17.02
C ILE A 128 17.73 -4.36 -17.92
N ALA A 129 16.61 -4.81 -17.32
CA ALA A 129 15.49 -5.40 -18.03
C ALA A 129 14.17 -5.13 -17.32
N SER A 130 13.07 -5.21 -18.06
CA SER A 130 11.71 -4.97 -17.56
C SER A 130 10.70 -5.83 -18.30
N SER A 131 9.68 -6.32 -17.60
CA SER A 131 8.50 -6.96 -18.22
C SER A 131 7.69 -5.98 -19.07
N SER A 132 7.79 -4.66 -18.79
CA SER A 132 7.07 -3.58 -19.44
C SER A 132 8.04 -2.47 -19.89
N PRO A 133 8.92 -2.70 -20.89
CA PRO A 133 9.95 -1.76 -21.28
C PRO A 133 9.40 -0.44 -21.81
N GLU A 134 8.16 -0.41 -22.29
CA GLU A 134 7.49 0.78 -22.80
C GLU A 134 7.30 1.88 -21.74
N LEU A 135 7.15 1.50 -20.46
CA LEU A 135 7.05 2.45 -19.35
C LEU A 135 8.33 3.28 -19.17
N PHE A 136 9.48 2.69 -19.50
CA PHE A 136 10.78 3.34 -19.39
C PHE A 136 11.15 4.09 -20.68
N LYS A 137 10.74 3.58 -21.85
CA LYS A 137 10.95 4.26 -23.14
C LYS A 137 10.12 5.55 -23.25
N SER A 138 8.90 5.51 -22.69
CA SER A 138 8.01 6.69 -22.64
C SER A 138 8.39 7.72 -21.57
N GLY A 139 9.38 7.41 -20.72
CA GLY A 139 9.80 8.29 -19.63
C GLY A 139 8.83 8.33 -18.44
N VAL A 140 7.85 7.43 -18.39
CA VAL A 140 6.90 7.33 -17.29
C VAL A 140 7.58 6.86 -16.01
N LEU A 141 8.45 5.84 -16.11
CA LEU A 141 9.27 5.37 -15.00
C LEU A 141 10.74 5.74 -15.21
N SER A 142 11.45 5.98 -14.11
CA SER A 142 12.88 6.25 -14.10
C SER A 142 13.68 4.99 -14.39
N ARG A 143 14.70 5.10 -15.25
CA ARG A 143 15.68 4.03 -15.48
C ARG A 143 16.64 3.81 -14.32
N ARG A 144 16.54 4.63 -13.27
CA ARG A 144 17.34 4.50 -12.04
C ARG A 144 16.45 4.18 -10.88
N MET A 145 16.89 3.23 -10.09
CA MET A 145 16.31 2.85 -8.81
C MET A 145 16.30 4.04 -7.85
N ALA A 146 15.29 4.13 -6.99
CA ALA A 146 15.21 5.19 -5.99
C ALA A 146 16.45 5.19 -5.08
N PRO A 147 17.08 6.35 -4.81
CA PRO A 147 18.28 6.43 -3.98
C PRO A 147 18.11 5.79 -2.61
N ASN A 148 16.96 6.00 -1.97
CA ASN A 148 16.65 5.43 -0.66
C ASN A 148 16.68 3.89 -0.67
N ALA A 149 16.29 3.26 -1.77
CA ALA A 149 16.30 1.82 -1.91
C ALA A 149 17.73 1.28 -2.10
N ILE A 150 18.59 2.00 -2.81
CA ILE A 150 20.01 1.64 -2.99
C ILE A 150 20.75 1.71 -1.65
N PHE A 151 20.49 2.75 -0.85
CA PHE A 151 21.16 2.95 0.44
C PHE A 151 20.69 1.99 1.54
N SER A 152 19.56 1.30 1.37
CA SER A 152 19.06 0.33 2.36
C SER A 152 19.86 -0.98 2.43
N GLN A 153 20.96 -1.06 1.71
CA GLN A 153 21.96 -2.13 1.76
C GLN A 153 21.37 -3.54 1.77
N MET A 154 20.81 -3.97 0.64
CA MET A 154 20.38 -5.34 0.39
C MET A 154 19.26 -5.89 1.30
N ASN A 155 18.54 -5.05 1.99
CA ASN A 155 17.36 -5.47 2.72
C ASN A 155 16.13 -5.44 1.80
N THR A 156 15.35 -6.51 1.83
CA THR A 156 14.03 -6.53 1.22
C THR A 156 13.14 -5.47 1.86
N ALA A 157 12.67 -4.51 1.09
CA ALA A 157 11.85 -3.43 1.62
C ALA A 157 10.83 -2.94 0.60
N VAL A 158 9.68 -2.49 1.11
CA VAL A 158 8.64 -1.84 0.31
C VAL A 158 8.71 -0.34 0.52
N TYR A 159 8.81 0.37 -0.58
CA TYR A 159 8.87 1.83 -0.62
C TYR A 159 7.59 2.39 -1.24
N SER A 160 7.22 3.56 -0.80
CA SER A 160 6.20 4.35 -1.46
C SER A 160 6.89 5.34 -2.39
N GLU A 161 6.63 5.22 -3.67
CA GLU A 161 7.12 6.12 -4.72
C GLU A 161 5.96 6.88 -5.34
N TYR A 162 6.27 7.90 -6.13
CA TYR A 162 5.28 8.73 -6.78
C TYR A 162 5.44 8.67 -8.29
N LEU A 163 4.33 8.39 -8.98
CA LEU A 163 4.22 8.52 -10.41
C LEU A 163 3.36 9.75 -10.70
N ALA A 164 3.99 10.84 -11.13
CA ALA A 164 3.38 12.17 -11.09
C ALA A 164 2.87 12.45 -9.65
N ASP A 165 1.59 12.73 -9.44
CA ASP A 165 1.02 13.01 -8.12
C ASP A 165 0.36 11.76 -7.45
N ARG A 166 0.56 10.56 -8.01
CA ARG A 166 -0.06 9.34 -7.48
C ARG A 166 0.95 8.47 -6.76
N PRO A 167 0.74 8.16 -5.48
CA PRO A 167 1.59 7.23 -4.77
C PRO A 167 1.35 5.80 -5.29
N TYR A 168 2.42 5.03 -5.43
CA TYR A 168 2.40 3.60 -5.68
C TYR A 168 3.44 2.91 -4.79
N LEU A 169 3.26 1.63 -4.56
CA LEU A 169 4.20 0.84 -3.78
C LEU A 169 5.18 0.13 -4.71
N VAL A 170 6.45 0.07 -4.32
CA VAL A 170 7.46 -0.73 -4.99
C VAL A 170 8.16 -1.58 -3.95
N SER A 171 8.23 -2.88 -4.21
CA SER A 171 9.11 -3.76 -3.45
C SER A 171 10.44 -3.87 -4.15
N TYR A 172 11.52 -3.66 -3.41
CA TYR A 172 12.88 -3.92 -3.87
C TYR A 172 13.44 -5.10 -3.10
N VAL A 173 13.87 -6.12 -3.83
CA VAL A 173 14.43 -7.35 -3.30
C VAL A 173 15.80 -7.55 -3.93
N PRO A 174 16.85 -7.87 -3.17
CA PRO A 174 18.15 -8.17 -3.75
C PRO A 174 18.06 -9.41 -4.63
N PHE A 175 18.68 -9.37 -5.80
CA PHE A 175 18.76 -10.49 -6.71
C PHE A 175 20.04 -11.26 -6.47
N TYR A 176 19.92 -12.49 -6.01
CA TYR A 176 21.04 -13.37 -5.73
C TYR A 176 21.18 -14.44 -6.81
N ASN A 177 22.42 -14.81 -7.13
CA ASN A 177 22.73 -16.00 -7.91
C ASN A 177 22.63 -17.28 -7.06
N GLY A 178 22.95 -18.44 -7.65
CA GLY A 178 22.94 -19.71 -6.94
C GLY A 178 23.91 -19.82 -5.76
N ALA A 179 24.98 -19.06 -5.78
CA ALA A 179 25.98 -18.99 -4.69
C ALA A 179 25.61 -17.95 -3.60
N PHE A 180 24.38 -17.39 -3.64
CA PHE A 180 23.92 -16.32 -2.75
C PHE A 180 24.76 -15.03 -2.82
N VAL A 181 25.42 -14.80 -3.95
CA VAL A 181 26.07 -13.54 -4.23
C VAL A 181 25.05 -12.59 -4.88
N PRO A 182 24.92 -11.35 -4.39
CA PRO A 182 24.03 -10.38 -4.99
C PRO A 182 24.53 -9.97 -6.37
N ILE A 183 23.68 -10.03 -7.37
CA ILE A 183 24.00 -9.67 -8.76
C ILE A 183 23.18 -8.47 -9.27
N GLY A 184 22.15 -8.05 -8.52
CA GLY A 184 21.29 -6.92 -8.85
C GLY A 184 20.15 -6.74 -7.85
N TYR A 185 19.11 -6.06 -8.30
CA TYR A 185 17.87 -5.86 -7.55
C TYR A 185 16.66 -6.18 -8.44
N ILE A 186 15.65 -6.79 -7.84
CA ILE A 186 14.34 -7.01 -8.45
C ILE A 186 13.39 -5.98 -7.87
N ALA A 187 12.68 -5.25 -8.71
CA ALA A 187 11.65 -4.30 -8.31
C ALA A 187 10.29 -4.75 -8.85
N THR A 188 9.31 -4.79 -7.95
CA THR A 188 7.92 -5.11 -8.29
C THR A 188 7.03 -3.94 -7.90
N PRO A 189 6.60 -3.11 -8.87
CA PRO A 189 5.68 -2.01 -8.61
C PRO A 189 4.26 -2.54 -8.41
N TYR A 190 3.53 -1.90 -7.51
CA TYR A 190 2.12 -2.15 -7.25
C TYR A 190 1.35 -0.84 -7.30
N PHE A 191 0.55 -0.69 -8.35
CA PHE A 191 -0.27 0.50 -8.52
C PHE A 191 -1.56 0.34 -7.74
N LEU A 192 -1.77 1.23 -6.77
CA LEU A 192 -2.97 1.27 -5.96
C LEU A 192 -4.17 1.62 -6.85
N SER A 193 -5.03 0.64 -7.14
CA SER A 193 -6.32 0.93 -7.77
C SER A 193 -7.21 1.67 -6.76
N LYS A 194 -7.75 2.82 -7.17
CA LYS A 194 -8.73 3.58 -6.38
C LYS A 194 -10.07 2.89 -6.33
#